data_bbfa0ef3b7be5703fb39227971289a92
#
_entry.id   bbfa0ef3b7be5703fb39227971289a92
#
_cell.length_a   1.000
_cell.length_b   1.000
_cell.length_c   1.000
_cell.angle_alpha   90.00
_cell.angle_beta   90.00
_cell.angle_gamma   90.00
#
_symmetry.space_group_name_H-M   'P 1'
#
loop_
_entity.id
_entity.type
_entity.pdbx_description
1 polymer ?
#
loop_
_entity_poly.entity_id
_entity_poly.type
_entity_poly.pdbx_seq_one_letter_code
_entity_poly.pdbx_strand_id
1 'polypeptide(L)'
;MQGDTRERILQTALALFAERGYAGTSMSDIAGALGLSKAALYRHYESKQAIMGSIVARMEARDREQAQQSGVPSCAPGEDDAAYRATPLAQLCAFSKAMFRYWTQDAFASAFRRLLTLEQYHDPDMARMLQQ
;
A
#
# COMPACT_ATOMS: atom_id res chain seq x y z
N MET A 1 6.80 9.74 20.34
CA MET A 1 6.48 8.67 19.91
C MET A 1 5.11 8.29 19.43
N GLN A 2 4.23 9.25 19.24
CA GLN A 2 2.95 9.02 18.56
C GLN A 2 3.16 8.54 17.11
N GLY A 3 4.22 8.97 16.42
CA GLY A 3 4.53 8.54 15.07
C GLY A 3 4.88 7.07 14.95
N ASP A 4 5.57 6.53 15.93
CA ASP A 4 5.93 5.10 15.95
C ASP A 4 4.72 4.20 16.19
N THR A 5 3.80 4.60 17.05
CA THR A 5 2.56 3.86 17.32
C THR A 5 1.67 3.83 16.06
N ARG A 6 1.52 4.96 15.36
CA ARG A 6 0.77 5.00 14.10
C ARG A 6 1.37 4.08 13.03
N GLU A 7 2.69 4.06 12.94
CA GLU A 7 3.41 3.19 12.01
C GLU A 7 3.17 1.71 12.34
N ARG A 8 3.26 1.35 13.61
CA ARG A 8 3.01 -0.02 14.06
C ARG A 8 1.57 -0.44 13.79
N ILE A 9 0.60 0.44 14.00
CA ILE A 9 -0.82 0.20 13.67
C ILE A 9 -0.95 -0.09 12.17
N LEU A 10 -0.35 0.74 11.34
CA LEU A 10 -0.43 0.62 9.89
C LEU A 10 0.15 -0.72 9.40
N GLN A 11 1.33 -1.08 9.88
CA GLN A 11 2.00 -2.33 9.51
C GLN A 11 1.24 -3.56 10.00
N THR A 12 0.75 -3.53 11.23
CA THR A 12 -0.03 -4.64 11.81
C THR A 12 -1.36 -4.81 11.09
N ALA A 13 -2.06 -3.72 10.81
CA ALA A 13 -3.31 -3.76 10.05
C ALA A 13 -3.10 -4.32 8.64
N LEU A 14 -2.06 -3.88 7.94
CA LEU A 14 -1.74 -4.40 6.62
C LEU A 14 -1.45 -5.91 6.65
N ALA A 15 -0.69 -6.38 7.62
CA ALA A 15 -0.39 -7.80 7.77
C ALA A 15 -1.68 -8.63 8.00
N LEU A 16 -2.58 -8.16 8.85
CA LEU A 16 -3.86 -8.82 9.11
C LEU A 16 -4.79 -8.78 7.89
N PHE A 17 -4.86 -7.66 7.20
CA PHE A 17 -5.63 -7.55 5.96
C PHE A 17 -5.10 -8.50 4.87
N ALA A 18 -3.79 -8.63 4.75
CA ALA A 18 -3.16 -9.53 3.79
C ALA A 18 -3.37 -11.00 4.13
N GLU A 19 -3.51 -11.33 5.41
CA GLU A 19 -3.73 -12.69 5.88
C GLU A 19 -5.19 -13.11 5.88
N ARG A 20 -6.08 -12.24 6.37
CA ARG A 20 -7.51 -12.54 6.64
C ARG A 20 -8.48 -11.83 5.71
N GLY A 21 -8.00 -10.89 4.90
CA GLY A 21 -8.82 -9.99 4.12
C GLY A 21 -9.29 -8.78 4.94
N TYR A 22 -9.72 -7.74 4.23
CA TYR A 22 -10.22 -6.51 4.86
C TYR A 22 -11.48 -6.76 5.69
N ALA A 23 -12.46 -7.46 5.11
CA ALA A 23 -13.72 -7.79 5.77
C ALA A 23 -13.52 -8.73 6.97
N GLY A 24 -12.53 -9.63 6.91
CA GLY A 24 -12.22 -10.60 7.96
C GLY A 24 -11.40 -10.04 9.13
N THR A 25 -11.05 -8.75 9.10
CA THR A 25 -10.25 -8.10 10.14
C THR A 25 -11.06 -6.98 10.77
N SER A 26 -11.16 -6.98 12.09
CA SER A 26 -11.86 -5.94 12.86
C SER A 26 -10.87 -5.00 13.55
N MET A 27 -11.36 -3.84 14.00
CA MET A 27 -10.58 -2.93 14.84
C MET A 27 -10.13 -3.60 16.14
N SER A 28 -10.96 -4.49 16.71
CA SER A 28 -10.59 -5.29 17.87
C SER A 28 -9.42 -6.22 17.59
N ASP A 29 -9.38 -6.84 16.42
CA ASP A 29 -8.29 -7.74 16.01
C ASP A 29 -6.97 -6.97 15.93
N ILE A 30 -6.99 -5.78 15.34
CA ILE A 30 -5.82 -4.91 15.22
C ILE A 30 -5.33 -4.47 16.60
N ALA A 31 -6.23 -3.99 17.45
CA ALA A 31 -5.91 -3.57 18.82
C ALA A 31 -5.32 -4.71 19.63
N GLY A 32 -5.93 -5.90 19.55
CA GLY A 32 -5.46 -7.10 20.24
C GLY A 32 -4.05 -7.51 19.81
N ALA A 33 -3.77 -7.48 18.52
CA ALA A 33 -2.44 -7.82 17.98
C ALA A 33 -1.34 -6.84 18.44
N LEU A 34 -1.72 -5.59 18.73
CA LEU A 34 -0.78 -4.54 19.20
C LEU A 34 -0.71 -4.45 20.73
N GLY A 35 -1.56 -5.16 21.46
CA GLY A 35 -1.68 -4.99 22.89
C GLY A 35 -2.28 -3.65 23.32
N LEU A 36 -3.05 -3.02 22.44
CA LEU A 36 -3.72 -1.74 22.68
C LEU A 36 -5.20 -1.95 23.02
N SER A 37 -5.78 -1.02 23.78
CA SER A 37 -7.23 -0.95 23.93
C SER A 37 -7.87 -0.43 22.65
N LYS A 38 -9.14 -0.74 22.43
CA LYS A 38 -9.92 -0.17 21.31
C LYS A 38 -9.89 1.36 21.35
N ALA A 39 -10.06 1.95 22.54
CA ALA A 39 -10.04 3.42 22.71
C ALA A 39 -8.71 4.02 22.25
N ALA A 40 -7.59 3.38 22.60
CA ALA A 40 -6.27 3.83 22.17
C ALA A 40 -6.12 3.77 20.66
N LEU A 41 -6.61 2.69 20.02
CA LEU A 41 -6.57 2.55 18.57
C LEU A 41 -7.42 3.63 17.88
N TYR A 42 -8.63 3.89 18.36
CA TYR A 42 -9.53 4.91 17.80
C TYR A 42 -9.00 6.34 17.97
N ARG A 43 -8.08 6.59 18.89
CA ARG A 43 -7.38 7.89 18.99
C ARG A 43 -6.47 8.15 17.80
N HIS A 44 -5.93 7.12 17.19
CA HIS A 44 -5.02 7.24 16.04
C HIS A 44 -5.76 7.15 14.71
N TYR A 45 -6.78 6.32 14.59
CA TYR A 45 -7.55 6.09 13.37
C TYR A 45 -9.04 5.97 13.70
N GLU A 46 -9.87 6.72 13.01
CA GLU A 46 -11.32 6.74 13.25
C GLU A 46 -12.01 5.41 12.90
N SER A 47 -11.48 4.69 11.91
CA SER A 47 -12.11 3.49 11.39
C SER A 47 -11.09 2.61 10.68
N LYS A 48 -11.50 1.38 10.42
CA LYS A 48 -10.74 0.43 9.59
C LYS A 48 -10.51 0.99 8.18
N GLN A 49 -11.51 1.68 7.64
CA GLN A 49 -11.41 2.33 6.33
C GLN A 49 -10.36 3.45 6.33
N ALA A 50 -10.24 4.22 7.40
CA ALA A 50 -9.21 5.25 7.55
C ALA A 50 -7.80 4.64 7.55
N ILE A 51 -7.63 3.49 8.19
CA ILE A 51 -6.38 2.73 8.18
C ILE A 51 -6.05 2.28 6.74
N MET A 52 -7.02 1.72 6.04
CA MET A 52 -6.84 1.29 4.64
C MET A 52 -6.46 2.46 3.73
N GLY A 53 -7.11 3.61 3.88
CA GLY A 53 -6.77 4.82 3.14
C GLY A 53 -5.33 5.26 3.37
N SER A 54 -4.83 5.16 4.60
CA SER A 54 -3.44 5.48 4.94
C SER A 54 -2.46 4.48 4.34
N ILE A 55 -2.83 3.20 4.28
CA ILE A 55 -2.02 2.16 3.62
C ILE A 55 -1.87 2.47 2.12
N VAL A 56 -2.97 2.77 1.45
CA VAL A 56 -2.98 3.10 0.02
C VAL A 56 -2.14 4.35 -0.24
N ALA A 57 -2.33 5.41 0.56
CA ALA A 57 -1.56 6.66 0.43
C ALA A 57 -0.05 6.42 0.59
N ARG A 58 0.34 5.55 1.51
CA ARG A 58 1.76 5.19 1.71
C ARG A 58 2.32 4.44 0.50
N MET A 59 1.57 3.50 -0.06
CA MET A 59 2.00 2.78 -1.25
C MET A 59 2.18 3.72 -2.44
N GLU A 60 1.25 4.63 -2.66
CA GLU A 60 1.35 5.63 -3.71
C GLU A 60 2.59 6.52 -3.54
N ALA A 61 2.88 6.95 -2.31
CA ALA A 61 4.07 7.74 -2.01
C ALA A 61 5.36 6.96 -2.28
N ARG A 62 5.42 5.70 -1.89
CA ARG A 62 6.58 4.82 -2.14
C ARG A 62 6.77 4.54 -3.62
N ASP A 63 5.70 4.29 -4.36
CA ASP A 63 5.77 4.05 -5.80
C ASP A 63 6.29 5.29 -6.53
N ARG A 64 5.83 6.47 -6.14
CA ARG A 64 6.32 7.76 -6.65
C ARG A 64 7.81 7.96 -6.38
N GLU A 65 8.24 7.66 -5.15
CA GLU A 65 9.64 7.76 -4.75
C GLU A 65 10.53 6.81 -5.57
N GLN A 66 10.09 5.57 -5.76
CA GLN A 66 10.80 4.59 -6.59
C GLN A 66 10.93 5.05 -8.04
N ALA A 67 9.87 5.60 -8.61
CA ALA A 67 9.88 6.14 -9.96
C ALA A 67 10.87 7.31 -10.08
N GLN A 68 10.89 8.23 -9.11
CA GLN A 68 11.83 9.36 -9.07
C GLN A 68 13.28 8.89 -8.98
N GLN A 69 13.58 7.93 -8.12
CA GLN A 69 14.92 7.38 -7.96
C GLN A 69 15.42 6.69 -9.22
N SER A 70 14.53 6.11 -9.99
CA SER A 70 14.85 5.42 -11.23
C SER A 70 14.97 6.35 -12.44
N GLY A 71 14.58 7.63 -12.29
CA GLY A 71 14.62 8.61 -13.35
C GLY A 71 13.63 8.35 -14.48
N VAL A 72 12.68 7.44 -14.29
CA VAL A 72 11.63 7.16 -15.27
C VAL A 72 10.46 8.11 -15.00
N PRO A 73 9.98 8.83 -16.02
CA PRO A 73 8.84 9.72 -15.87
C PRO A 73 7.59 8.94 -15.43
N SER A 74 6.90 9.45 -14.42
CA SER A 74 5.59 8.95 -14.02
C SER A 74 4.55 9.45 -15.03
N CYS A 75 3.81 8.54 -15.62
CA CYS A 75 2.73 8.87 -16.53
C CYS A 75 1.40 8.45 -15.91
N ALA A 76 0.56 9.41 -15.58
CA ALA A 76 -0.80 9.13 -15.15
C ALA A 76 -1.69 8.83 -16.37
N PRO A 77 -2.76 8.05 -16.22
CA PRO A 77 -3.67 7.79 -17.33
C PRO A 77 -4.23 9.10 -17.91
N GLY A 78 -3.97 9.35 -19.19
CA GLY A 78 -4.41 10.56 -19.88
C GLY A 78 -3.38 11.69 -19.97
N GLU A 79 -2.19 11.53 -19.40
CA GLU A 79 -1.08 12.46 -19.59
C GLU A 79 -0.26 12.12 -20.85
N ASP A 80 0.46 13.13 -21.34
CA ASP A 80 1.33 12.95 -22.51
C ASP A 80 2.49 12.00 -22.15
N ASP A 81 2.56 10.88 -22.84
CA ASP A 81 3.57 9.84 -22.63
C ASP A 81 4.88 10.09 -23.41
N ALA A 82 5.04 11.27 -24.01
CA ALA A 82 6.21 11.58 -24.83
C ALA A 82 7.54 11.43 -24.06
N ALA A 83 7.56 11.89 -22.79
CA ALA A 83 8.74 11.73 -21.93
C ALA A 83 9.04 10.25 -21.62
N TYR A 84 8.01 9.46 -21.43
CA TYR A 84 8.16 8.02 -21.19
C TYR A 84 8.68 7.29 -22.43
N ARG A 85 8.15 7.62 -23.61
CA ARG A 85 8.60 7.06 -24.90
C ARG A 85 10.03 7.46 -25.25
N ALA A 86 10.47 8.63 -24.82
CA ALA A 86 11.84 9.10 -25.03
C ALA A 86 12.85 8.47 -24.07
N THR A 87 12.39 7.72 -23.05
CA THR A 87 13.27 7.09 -22.05
C THR A 87 14.05 5.94 -22.69
N PRO A 88 15.39 5.88 -22.50
CA PRO A 88 16.18 4.78 -23.05
C PRO A 88 15.72 3.41 -22.55
N LEU A 89 15.76 2.41 -23.42
CA LEU A 89 15.34 1.03 -23.09
C LEU A 89 16.09 0.47 -21.89
N ALA A 90 17.39 0.73 -21.79
CA ALA A 90 18.22 0.28 -20.66
C ALA A 90 17.70 0.84 -19.32
N GLN A 91 17.24 2.10 -19.30
CA GLN A 91 16.68 2.74 -18.11
C GLN A 91 15.32 2.13 -17.75
N LEU A 92 14.48 1.85 -18.74
CA LEU A 92 13.20 1.16 -18.52
C LEU A 92 13.40 -0.25 -17.97
N CYS A 93 14.37 -1.00 -18.51
CA CYS A 93 14.71 -2.32 -18.00
C CYS A 93 15.22 -2.28 -16.55
N ALA A 94 16.09 -1.32 -16.22
CA ALA A 94 16.60 -1.12 -14.87
C ALA A 94 15.47 -0.78 -13.89
N PHE A 95 14.56 0.10 -14.29
CA PHE A 95 13.37 0.45 -13.52
C PHE A 95 12.48 -0.77 -13.28
N SER A 96 12.20 -1.56 -14.32
CA SER A 96 11.36 -2.76 -14.21
C SER A 96 11.96 -3.78 -13.24
N LYS A 97 13.29 -3.98 -13.30
CA LYS A 97 13.98 -4.87 -12.36
C LYS A 97 13.95 -4.34 -10.92
N ALA A 98 14.14 -3.04 -10.74
CA ALA A 98 14.07 -2.41 -9.42
C ALA A 98 12.66 -2.52 -8.82
N MET A 99 11.64 -2.27 -9.63
CA MET A 99 10.24 -2.42 -9.22
C MET A 99 9.91 -3.87 -8.86
N PHE A 100 10.36 -4.83 -9.66
CA PHE A 100 10.15 -6.24 -9.37
C PHE A 100 10.78 -6.65 -8.03
N ARG A 101 12.01 -6.21 -7.77
CA ARG A 101 12.68 -6.47 -6.48
C ARG A 101 11.94 -5.83 -5.33
N TYR A 102 11.53 -4.57 -5.48
CA TYR A 102 10.75 -3.86 -4.47
C TYR A 102 9.46 -4.60 -4.13
N TRP A 103 8.69 -4.99 -5.16
CA TRP A 103 7.41 -5.65 -4.97
C TRP A 103 7.52 -7.07 -4.39
N THR A 104 8.66 -7.74 -4.58
CA THR A 104 8.86 -9.11 -4.10
C THR A 104 9.63 -9.18 -2.78
N GLN A 105 10.50 -8.22 -2.50
CA GLN A 105 11.40 -8.26 -1.35
C GLN A 105 11.00 -7.31 -0.23
N ASP A 106 10.33 -6.21 -0.53
CA ASP A 106 9.84 -5.30 0.50
C ASP A 106 8.61 -5.90 1.19
N ALA A 107 8.66 -6.00 2.52
CA ALA A 107 7.59 -6.64 3.30
C ALA A 107 6.27 -5.88 3.19
N PHE A 108 6.30 -4.55 3.15
CA PHE A 108 5.11 -3.72 3.03
C PHE A 108 4.46 -3.87 1.65
N ALA A 109 5.26 -3.75 0.58
CA ALA A 109 4.77 -3.87 -0.79
C ALA A 109 4.23 -5.28 -1.07
N SER A 110 4.91 -6.31 -0.62
CA SER A 110 4.51 -7.70 -0.77
C SER A 110 3.20 -8.00 -0.03
N ALA A 111 3.03 -7.49 1.19
CA ALA A 111 1.79 -7.61 1.96
C ALA A 111 0.64 -6.85 1.27
N PHE A 112 0.89 -5.68 0.74
CA PHE A 112 -0.10 -4.88 0.00
C PHE A 112 -0.57 -5.60 -1.27
N ARG A 113 0.34 -6.21 -2.04
CA ARG A 113 -0.02 -7.02 -3.21
C ARG A 113 -0.89 -8.21 -2.84
N ARG A 114 -0.57 -8.86 -1.74
CA ARG A 114 -1.36 -9.99 -1.23
C ARG A 114 -2.78 -9.55 -0.88
N LEU A 115 -2.91 -8.39 -0.24
CA LEU A 115 -4.19 -7.76 0.05
C LEU A 115 -4.97 -7.45 -1.23
N LEU A 116 -4.34 -6.85 -2.24
CA LEU A 116 -4.96 -6.57 -3.53
C LEU A 116 -5.52 -7.84 -4.18
N THR A 117 -4.75 -8.91 -4.16
CA THR A 117 -5.16 -10.20 -4.75
C THR A 117 -6.39 -10.76 -4.03
N LEU A 118 -6.43 -10.70 -2.71
CA LEU A 118 -7.58 -11.16 -1.93
C LEU A 118 -8.83 -10.33 -2.22
N GLU A 119 -8.71 -9.01 -2.24
CA GLU A 119 -9.86 -8.12 -2.37
C GLU A 119 -10.44 -8.09 -3.79
N GLN A 120 -9.67 -8.39 -4.82
CA GLN A 120 -10.18 -8.54 -6.19
C GLN A 120 -11.31 -9.58 -6.29
N TYR A 121 -11.29 -10.58 -5.44
CA TYR A 121 -12.26 -11.68 -5.47
C TYR A 121 -13.41 -11.53 -4.48
N HIS A 122 -13.32 -10.61 -3.51
CA HIS A 122 -14.25 -10.57 -2.39
C HIS A 122 -15.15 -9.32 -2.35
N ASP A 123 -14.69 -8.18 -2.84
CA ASP A 123 -15.45 -6.93 -2.76
C ASP A 123 -15.21 -6.04 -3.98
N PRO A 124 -16.23 -5.86 -4.87
CA PRO A 124 -16.12 -5.01 -6.05
C PRO A 124 -15.87 -3.52 -5.72
N ASP A 125 -16.36 -3.03 -4.59
CA ASP A 125 -16.17 -1.63 -4.19
C ASP A 125 -14.75 -1.39 -3.69
N MET A 126 -14.20 -2.34 -2.93
CA MET A 126 -12.81 -2.31 -2.53
C MET A 126 -11.88 -2.44 -3.74
N ALA A 127 -12.19 -3.31 -4.67
CA ALA A 127 -11.43 -3.46 -5.91
C ALA A 127 -11.36 -2.14 -6.69
N ARG A 128 -12.46 -1.40 -6.78
CA ARG A 128 -12.51 -0.08 -7.43
C ARG A 128 -11.64 0.94 -6.69
N MET A 129 -11.67 0.96 -5.36
CA MET A 129 -10.87 1.87 -4.54
C MET A 129 -9.37 1.62 -4.75
N LEU A 130 -8.98 0.36 -4.94
CA LEU A 130 -7.58 -0.04 -5.10
C LEU A 130 -7.06 0.11 -6.54
N GLN A 131 -7.95 0.28 -7.53
CA GLN A 131 -7.59 0.49 -8.94
C GLN A 131 -7.44 1.97 -9.33
N GLN A 132 -7.84 2.89 -8.46
CA GLN A 132 -7.68 4.33 -8.67
C GLN A 132 -6.29 4.79 -8.26
#